data_ca4124a0c83ac36dc0963ee7862b815d
#
_entry.id   ca4124a0c83ac36dc0963ee7862b815d
#
_cell.length_a   1.000
_cell.length_b   1.000
_cell.length_c   1.000
_cell.angle_alpha   90.00
_cell.angle_beta   90.00
_cell.angle_gamma   90.00
#
_symmetry.space_group_name_H-M   'P 1'
#
loop_
_entity.id
_entity.type
_entity.pdbx_description
1 polymer ?
#
loop_
_entity_poly.entity_id
_entity_poly.type
_entity_poly.pdbx_seq_one_letter_code
_entity_poly.pdbx_strand_id
1 'polypeptide(L)'
;MRIGLRRREFIAGLGGAASWPLAVRAQQPALPVVGLLSRGSLDVFANEIAAFRNGLTESGFIEGRNVTIDYRFAGNVTDRLRELAVDLVRRRVTVITTTTLDAALAAKEATPTIPIVFSTGGDPVQYGLIASFSRPGGNVTGINYMSGDLGPKRL
;
A
#
# COMPACT_ATOMS: atom_id res chain seq x y z
N MET A 1 47.21 -12.29 -60.07
CA MET A 1 46.08 -13.06 -59.49
C MET A 1 45.11 -12.05 -58.88
N ARG A 2 44.02 -11.72 -59.60
CA ARG A 2 43.03 -10.70 -59.14
C ARG A 2 41.85 -11.40 -58.57
N ILE A 3 41.65 -11.29 -57.26
CA ILE A 3 40.48 -11.79 -56.56
C ILE A 3 39.41 -10.70 -56.60
N GLY A 4 38.48 -10.84 -57.53
CA GLY A 4 37.32 -9.95 -57.64
C GLY A 4 36.23 -10.39 -56.65
N LEU A 5 36.16 -9.72 -55.53
CA LEU A 5 35.01 -9.87 -54.62
C LEU A 5 33.77 -9.20 -55.25
N ARG A 6 32.79 -9.98 -55.63
CA ARG A 6 31.54 -9.54 -56.21
C ARG A 6 30.71 -8.83 -55.15
N ARG A 7 30.48 -7.55 -55.38
CA ARG A 7 29.65 -6.64 -54.54
C ARG A 7 28.23 -7.13 -54.24
N ARG A 8 27.82 -8.21 -54.91
CA ARG A 8 26.46 -8.80 -54.74
C ARG A 8 26.31 -9.72 -53.54
N GLU A 9 27.36 -10.25 -52.99
CA GLU A 9 27.28 -11.20 -51.85
C GLU A 9 27.28 -10.50 -50.52
N PHE A 10 27.69 -9.22 -50.48
CA PHE A 10 27.74 -8.43 -49.25
C PHE A 10 26.34 -7.87 -48.83
N ILE A 11 25.41 -7.77 -49.78
CA ILE A 11 24.06 -7.23 -49.53
C ILE A 11 23.10 -8.31 -49.01
N ALA A 12 23.35 -9.59 -49.29
CA ALA A 12 22.51 -10.70 -48.82
C ALA A 12 22.71 -11.05 -47.32
N GLY A 13 23.84 -10.62 -46.71
CA GLY A 13 24.14 -10.89 -45.29
C GLY A 13 23.56 -9.89 -44.31
N LEU A 14 23.13 -8.71 -44.77
CA LEU A 14 22.63 -7.63 -43.91
C LEU A 14 21.09 -7.58 -43.75
N GLY A 15 20.38 -8.40 -44.53
CA GLY A 15 18.90 -8.45 -44.50
C GLY A 15 18.27 -9.32 -43.42
N GLY A 16 19.05 -10.13 -42.69
CA GLY A 16 18.54 -11.12 -41.75
C GLY A 16 18.43 -10.68 -40.28
N ALA A 17 18.95 -9.52 -39.94
CA ALA A 17 19.04 -9.07 -38.51
C ALA A 17 17.97 -8.05 -38.09
N ALA A 18 17.04 -7.68 -38.97
CA ALA A 18 16.11 -6.58 -38.73
C ALA A 18 14.68 -6.99 -38.41
N SER A 19 14.42 -8.25 -38.06
CA SER A 19 13.05 -8.67 -37.72
C SER A 19 12.97 -9.49 -36.41
N TRP A 20 13.71 -9.09 -35.40
CA TRP A 20 13.27 -9.40 -34.03
C TRP A 20 12.20 -8.37 -33.69
N PRO A 21 10.93 -8.79 -33.57
CA PRO A 21 9.98 -7.91 -32.90
C PRO A 21 10.48 -7.77 -31.46
N LEU A 22 11.02 -6.62 -31.14
CA LEU A 22 11.10 -6.15 -29.76
C LEU A 22 9.66 -6.09 -29.25
N ALA A 23 9.11 -7.24 -28.89
CA ALA A 23 8.00 -7.32 -27.98
C ALA A 23 8.53 -6.80 -26.64
N VAL A 24 8.77 -5.50 -26.57
CA VAL A 24 8.73 -4.75 -25.32
C VAL A 24 7.29 -4.95 -24.85
N ARG A 25 7.04 -6.07 -24.16
CA ARG A 25 5.92 -6.16 -23.23
C ARG A 25 6.17 -4.99 -22.30
N ALA A 26 5.50 -3.87 -22.54
CA ALA A 26 5.24 -2.89 -21.55
C ALA A 26 4.55 -3.67 -20.43
N GLN A 27 5.33 -4.10 -19.43
CA GLN A 27 4.80 -4.61 -18.19
C GLN A 27 4.01 -3.43 -17.67
N GLN A 28 2.69 -3.49 -17.82
CA GLN A 28 1.83 -2.54 -17.11
C GLN A 28 2.27 -2.66 -15.66
N PRO A 29 2.77 -1.57 -15.05
CA PRO A 29 3.17 -1.62 -13.65
C PRO A 29 1.97 -2.15 -12.89
N ALA A 30 2.20 -3.19 -12.09
CA ALA A 30 1.17 -3.75 -11.25
C ALA A 30 0.54 -2.61 -10.44
N LEU A 31 -0.78 -2.56 -10.40
CA LEU A 31 -1.49 -1.51 -9.65
C LEU A 31 -0.99 -1.50 -8.20
N PRO A 32 -0.73 -0.33 -7.60
CA PRO A 32 -0.43 -0.26 -6.19
C PRO A 32 -1.58 -0.86 -5.38
N VAL A 33 -1.22 -1.65 -4.37
CA VAL A 33 -2.19 -2.31 -3.50
C VAL A 33 -2.17 -1.64 -2.13
N VAL A 34 -3.30 -1.12 -1.70
CA VAL A 34 -3.51 -0.59 -0.35
C VAL A 34 -4.15 -1.67 0.49
N GLY A 35 -3.46 -2.14 1.54
CA GLY A 35 -4.04 -3.04 2.53
C GLY A 35 -4.80 -2.24 3.59
N LEU A 36 -6.11 -2.43 3.70
CA LEU A 36 -6.91 -1.84 4.79
C LEU A 36 -7.12 -2.88 5.88
N LEU A 37 -6.55 -2.64 7.06
CA LEU A 37 -6.67 -3.51 8.21
C LEU A 37 -7.53 -2.87 9.30
N SER A 38 -8.59 -3.53 9.71
CA SER A 38 -9.50 -3.08 10.75
C SER A 38 -9.84 -4.18 11.75
N ARG A 39 -9.99 -3.81 13.02
CA ARG A 39 -10.43 -4.73 14.06
C ARG A 39 -11.88 -5.16 13.86
N GLY A 40 -12.75 -4.26 13.47
CA GLY A 40 -14.20 -4.52 13.38
C GLY A 40 -14.60 -5.35 12.16
N SER A 41 -15.84 -5.14 11.74
CA SER A 41 -16.39 -5.72 10.51
C SER A 41 -16.69 -4.64 9.48
N LEU A 42 -16.93 -5.05 8.25
CA LEU A 42 -17.27 -4.13 7.16
C LEU A 42 -18.49 -3.26 7.49
N ASP A 43 -19.50 -3.86 8.11
CA ASP A 43 -20.75 -3.15 8.42
C ASP A 43 -20.55 -2.02 9.44
N VAL A 44 -19.68 -2.26 10.43
CA VAL A 44 -19.38 -1.26 11.48
C VAL A 44 -18.60 -0.07 10.90
N PHE A 45 -17.71 -0.31 9.94
CA PHE A 45 -16.83 0.70 9.34
C PHE A 45 -17.26 1.15 7.94
N ALA A 46 -18.50 0.89 7.53
CA ALA A 46 -18.98 1.19 6.18
C ALA A 46 -18.85 2.69 5.81
N ASN A 47 -19.15 3.58 6.75
CA ASN A 47 -19.06 5.03 6.54
C ASN A 47 -17.59 5.49 6.41
N GLU A 48 -16.71 5.00 7.27
CA GLU A 48 -15.28 5.30 7.24
C GLU A 48 -14.62 4.78 5.97
N ILE A 49 -15.02 3.59 5.52
CA ILE A 49 -14.55 3.02 4.26
C ILE A 49 -15.04 3.84 3.07
N ALA A 50 -16.31 4.27 3.08
CA ALA A 50 -16.84 5.15 2.04
C ALA A 50 -16.09 6.49 2.00
N ALA A 51 -15.85 7.10 3.16
CA ALA A 51 -15.06 8.33 3.27
C ALA A 51 -13.62 8.14 2.78
N PHE A 52 -12.97 7.02 3.14
CA PHE A 52 -11.64 6.67 2.67
C PHE A 52 -11.59 6.54 1.14
N ARG A 53 -12.54 5.82 0.54
CA ARG A 53 -12.64 5.67 -0.93
C ARG A 53 -12.88 7.01 -1.62
N ASN A 54 -13.71 7.87 -1.05
CA ASN A 54 -13.93 9.22 -1.57
C ASN A 54 -12.65 10.04 -1.53
N GLY A 55 -11.92 10.04 -0.41
CA GLY A 55 -10.64 10.73 -0.29
C GLY A 55 -9.57 10.23 -1.27
N LEU A 56 -9.51 8.92 -1.52
CA LEU A 56 -8.66 8.35 -2.56
C LEU A 56 -9.07 8.88 -3.95
N THR A 57 -10.37 8.89 -4.25
CA THR A 57 -10.89 9.35 -5.55
C THR A 57 -10.58 10.83 -5.76
N GLU A 58 -10.78 11.68 -4.76
CA GLU A 58 -10.43 13.11 -4.79
C GLU A 58 -8.91 13.33 -5.01
N SER A 59 -8.09 12.40 -4.52
CA SER A 59 -6.64 12.39 -4.73
C SER A 59 -6.21 11.74 -6.06
N GLY A 60 -7.16 11.37 -6.92
CA GLY A 60 -6.91 10.78 -8.23
C GLY A 60 -6.71 9.25 -8.23
N PHE A 61 -6.91 8.58 -7.08
CA PHE A 61 -6.84 7.12 -6.98
C PHE A 61 -8.23 6.51 -7.04
N ILE A 62 -8.50 5.74 -8.10
CA ILE A 62 -9.77 5.08 -8.35
C ILE A 62 -9.59 3.58 -8.21
N GLU A 63 -10.29 2.96 -7.25
CA GLU A 63 -10.24 1.52 -7.00
C GLU A 63 -10.63 0.74 -8.26
N GLY A 64 -9.83 -0.27 -8.60
CA GLY A 64 -9.99 -1.08 -9.80
C GLY A 64 -9.46 -0.45 -11.09
N ARG A 65 -9.05 0.83 -11.08
CA ARG A 65 -8.49 1.53 -12.25
C ARG A 65 -6.99 1.79 -12.12
N ASN A 66 -6.55 2.41 -11.03
CA ASN A 66 -5.15 2.75 -10.79
C ASN A 66 -4.68 2.43 -9.37
N VAL A 67 -5.54 1.87 -8.52
CA VAL A 67 -5.25 1.35 -7.20
C VAL A 67 -6.14 0.13 -6.92
N THR A 68 -5.64 -0.82 -6.16
CA THR A 68 -6.42 -1.94 -5.61
C THR A 68 -6.45 -1.81 -4.09
N ILE A 69 -7.59 -2.09 -3.47
CA ILE A 69 -7.71 -2.10 -2.01
C ILE A 69 -7.96 -3.53 -1.55
N ASP A 70 -7.10 -4.01 -0.66
CA ASP A 70 -7.20 -5.33 -0.04
C ASP A 70 -7.74 -5.19 1.38
N TYR A 71 -9.02 -5.45 1.56
CA TYR A 71 -9.74 -5.26 2.83
C TYR A 71 -9.53 -6.45 3.77
N ARG A 72 -9.17 -6.17 5.02
CA ARG A 72 -8.99 -7.16 6.09
C ARG A 72 -9.72 -6.73 7.35
N PHE A 73 -10.73 -7.50 7.73
CA PHE A 73 -11.55 -7.28 8.92
C PHE A 73 -11.38 -8.43 9.90
N ALA A 74 -10.99 -8.12 11.13
CA ALA A 74 -10.78 -9.14 12.16
C ALA A 74 -12.08 -9.60 12.84
N GLY A 75 -13.22 -8.92 12.64
CA GLY A 75 -14.49 -9.28 13.24
C GLY A 75 -14.46 -9.21 14.78
N ASN A 76 -13.74 -8.22 15.33
CA ASN A 76 -13.51 -8.02 16.77
C ASN A 76 -12.66 -9.11 17.47
N VAL A 77 -11.97 -9.97 16.70
CA VAL A 77 -11.06 -10.99 17.22
C VAL A 77 -9.62 -10.45 17.11
N THR A 78 -9.00 -10.11 18.25
CA THR A 78 -7.68 -9.47 18.29
C THR A 78 -6.58 -10.34 17.69
N ASP A 79 -6.59 -11.64 17.93
CA ASP A 79 -5.58 -12.56 17.40
C ASP A 79 -5.58 -12.61 15.87
N ARG A 80 -6.75 -12.45 15.23
CA ARG A 80 -6.86 -12.37 13.77
C ARG A 80 -6.17 -11.16 13.18
N LEU A 81 -6.01 -10.05 13.92
CA LEU A 81 -5.30 -8.86 13.42
C LEU A 81 -3.87 -9.19 13.05
N ARG A 82 -3.17 -9.97 13.86
CA ARG A 82 -1.77 -10.37 13.58
C ARG A 82 -1.69 -11.23 12.33
N GLU A 83 -2.57 -12.22 12.22
CA GLU A 83 -2.62 -13.10 11.04
C GLU A 83 -2.91 -12.31 9.76
N LEU A 84 -3.88 -11.39 9.82
CA LEU A 84 -4.27 -10.55 8.69
C LEU A 84 -3.19 -9.54 8.31
N ALA A 85 -2.47 -8.97 9.29
CA ALA A 85 -1.32 -8.10 9.04
C ALA A 85 -0.20 -8.86 8.32
N VAL A 86 0.13 -10.09 8.79
CA VAL A 86 1.12 -10.96 8.14
C VAL A 86 0.68 -11.34 6.72
N ASP A 87 -0.62 -11.60 6.49
CA ASP A 87 -1.14 -11.89 5.14
C ASP A 87 -0.94 -10.70 4.20
N LEU A 88 -1.22 -9.47 4.64
CA LEU A 88 -0.97 -8.25 3.84
C LEU A 88 0.52 -8.10 3.50
N VAL A 89 1.42 -8.39 4.45
CA VAL A 89 2.87 -8.36 4.22
C VAL A 89 3.28 -9.40 3.17
N ARG A 90 2.77 -10.62 3.26
CA ARG A 90 3.03 -11.69 2.29
C ARG A 90 2.55 -11.32 0.88
N ARG A 91 1.45 -10.60 0.78
CA ARG A 91 0.90 -10.08 -0.48
C ARG A 91 1.67 -8.89 -1.03
N ARG A 92 2.65 -8.37 -0.27
CA ARG A 92 3.50 -7.25 -0.67
C ARG A 92 2.69 -6.01 -1.02
N VAL A 93 1.71 -5.68 -0.18
CA VAL A 93 0.94 -4.45 -0.36
C VAL A 93 1.87 -3.23 -0.34
N THR A 94 1.51 -2.19 -1.07
CA THR A 94 2.32 -0.97 -1.20
C THR A 94 2.29 -0.14 0.08
N VAL A 95 1.16 -0.14 0.78
CA VAL A 95 0.93 0.58 2.03
C VAL A 95 -0.15 -0.15 2.83
N ILE A 96 -0.05 -0.11 4.15
CA ILE A 96 -1.11 -0.60 5.05
C ILE A 96 -1.79 0.61 5.67
N THR A 97 -3.12 0.72 5.54
CA THR A 97 -3.92 1.68 6.29
C THR A 97 -4.72 0.97 7.38
N THR A 98 -4.86 1.62 8.54
CA THR A 98 -5.56 1.04 9.69
C THR A 98 -6.55 2.02 10.29
N THR A 99 -7.68 1.51 10.79
CA THR A 99 -8.78 2.31 11.34
C THR A 99 -8.85 2.25 12.87
N THR A 100 -8.00 1.44 13.50
CA THR A 100 -7.98 1.25 14.95
C THR A 100 -6.53 1.13 15.46
N LEU A 101 -6.30 1.48 16.73
CA LEU A 101 -4.97 1.43 17.33
C LEU A 101 -4.37 0.02 17.36
N ASP A 102 -5.16 -0.97 17.74
CA ASP A 102 -4.73 -2.36 17.79
C ASP A 102 -4.38 -2.94 16.41
N ALA A 103 -5.11 -2.52 15.36
CA ALA A 103 -4.75 -2.87 13.98
C ALA A 103 -3.42 -2.22 13.57
N ALA A 104 -3.19 -0.96 13.97
CA ALA A 104 -1.93 -0.27 13.70
C ALA A 104 -0.74 -0.92 14.42
N LEU A 105 -0.92 -1.33 15.67
CA LEU A 105 0.09 -2.08 16.42
C LEU A 105 0.40 -3.43 15.77
N ALA A 106 -0.62 -4.18 15.38
CA ALA A 106 -0.45 -5.45 14.67
C ALA A 106 0.28 -5.28 13.33
N ALA A 107 -0.05 -4.23 12.57
CA ALA A 107 0.66 -3.92 11.34
C ALA A 107 2.13 -3.56 11.58
N LYS A 108 2.42 -2.75 12.61
CA LYS A 108 3.79 -2.37 13.00
C LYS A 108 4.63 -3.58 13.41
N GLU A 109 4.05 -4.52 14.15
CA GLU A 109 4.71 -5.78 14.52
C GLU A 109 5.02 -6.67 13.28
N ALA A 110 4.12 -6.64 12.29
CA ALA A 110 4.24 -7.50 11.10
C ALA A 110 5.30 -7.02 10.10
N THR A 111 5.61 -5.72 10.03
CA THR A 111 6.56 -5.18 9.05
C THR A 111 7.29 -3.93 9.54
N PRO A 112 8.63 -3.89 9.38
CA PRO A 112 9.41 -2.67 9.61
C PRO A 112 9.54 -1.79 8.35
N THR A 113 9.08 -2.23 7.18
CA THR A 113 9.39 -1.59 5.90
C THR A 113 8.19 -1.09 5.11
N ILE A 114 7.06 -1.82 5.14
CA ILE A 114 5.86 -1.36 4.45
C ILE A 114 5.31 -0.14 5.18
N PRO A 115 5.07 1.01 4.50
CA PRO A 115 4.49 2.18 5.12
C PRO A 115 3.14 1.87 5.77
N ILE A 116 2.92 2.39 6.97
CA ILE A 116 1.68 2.23 7.72
C ILE A 116 1.09 3.61 7.97
N VAL A 117 -0.16 3.80 7.55
CA VAL A 117 -0.93 5.02 7.78
C VAL A 117 -2.07 4.70 8.73
N PHE A 118 -1.99 5.20 9.96
CA PHE A 118 -3.02 4.95 10.96
C PHE A 118 -4.03 6.10 11.07
N SER A 119 -5.25 5.74 11.44
CA SER A 119 -6.30 6.64 11.90
C SER A 119 -6.83 6.07 13.22
N THR A 120 -6.67 6.77 14.33
CA THR A 120 -7.03 6.24 15.65
C THR A 120 -7.55 7.31 16.61
N GLY A 121 -8.48 6.92 17.51
CA GLY A 121 -8.93 7.73 18.62
C GLY A 121 -8.12 7.49 19.92
N GLY A 122 -7.28 6.45 19.96
CA GLY A 122 -6.38 6.17 21.10
C GLY A 122 -5.08 6.96 20.99
N ASP A 123 -4.36 7.15 22.11
CA ASP A 123 -3.07 7.85 22.13
C ASP A 123 -1.96 6.96 21.50
N PRO A 124 -1.46 7.27 20.30
CA PRO A 124 -0.47 6.43 19.64
C PRO A 124 0.92 6.52 20.28
N VAL A 125 1.21 7.55 21.06
CA VAL A 125 2.48 7.70 21.79
C VAL A 125 2.46 6.84 23.05
N GLN A 126 1.37 6.93 23.82
CA GLN A 126 1.19 6.15 25.05
C GLN A 126 1.30 4.65 24.80
N TYR A 127 0.74 4.17 23.67
CA TYR A 127 0.78 2.76 23.31
C TYR A 127 2.00 2.38 22.46
N GLY A 128 2.97 3.28 22.30
CA GLY A 128 4.22 2.97 21.61
C GLY A 128 4.09 2.75 20.09
N LEU A 129 2.99 3.19 19.49
CA LEU A 129 2.82 3.11 18.04
C LEU A 129 3.80 4.04 17.33
N ILE A 130 3.95 5.27 17.81
CA ILE A 130 4.89 6.29 17.35
C ILE A 130 5.69 6.87 18.53
N ALA A 131 6.88 7.41 18.25
CA ALA A 131 7.71 8.04 19.26
C ALA A 131 7.13 9.40 19.70
N SER A 132 6.67 10.20 18.75
CA SER A 132 5.95 11.47 18.96
C SER A 132 5.21 11.88 17.69
N PHE A 133 4.28 12.82 17.78
CA PHE A 133 3.57 13.33 16.60
C PHE A 133 4.49 14.10 15.65
N SER A 134 5.48 14.81 16.15
CA SER A 134 6.44 15.57 15.33
C SER A 134 7.51 14.68 14.71
N ARG A 135 7.79 13.53 15.31
CA ARG A 135 8.77 12.54 14.84
C ARG A 135 8.23 11.14 15.08
N PRO A 136 7.32 10.65 14.24
CA PRO A 136 6.69 9.34 14.42
C PRO A 136 7.73 8.21 14.50
N GLY A 137 8.80 8.30 13.72
CA GLY A 137 9.84 7.30 13.64
C GLY A 137 9.42 6.06 12.84
N GLY A 138 10.40 5.40 12.20
CA GLY A 138 10.15 4.19 11.42
C GLY A 138 9.23 4.40 10.23
N ASN A 139 8.42 3.38 9.93
CA ASN A 139 7.52 3.31 8.79
C ASN A 139 6.06 3.66 9.10
N VAL A 140 5.78 4.27 10.27
CA VAL A 140 4.42 4.52 10.77
C VAL A 140 4.13 6.02 10.80
N THR A 141 3.01 6.43 10.19
CA THR A 141 2.49 7.81 10.25
C THR A 141 0.97 7.78 10.28
N GLY A 142 0.33 8.89 10.60
CA GLY A 142 -1.13 8.93 10.59
C GLY A 142 -1.72 10.09 11.36
N ILE A 143 -3.02 9.98 11.62
CA ILE A 143 -3.82 10.97 12.32
C ILE A 143 -4.41 10.38 13.60
N ASN A 144 -4.48 11.22 14.63
CA ASN A 144 -5.23 10.93 15.84
C ASN A 144 -6.43 11.89 15.93
N TYR A 145 -7.62 11.33 15.92
CA TYR A 145 -8.83 12.05 16.27
C TYR A 145 -9.07 11.82 17.76
N MET A 146 -8.63 12.75 18.60
CA MET A 146 -8.83 12.65 20.03
C MET A 146 -10.32 12.69 20.36
N SER A 147 -10.92 11.51 20.49
CA SER A 147 -12.33 11.36 20.86
C SER A 147 -12.57 11.36 22.37
N GLY A 148 -11.57 11.62 23.19
CA GLY A 148 -11.62 11.24 24.58
C GLY A 148 -11.30 12.27 25.66
N ASP A 149 -10.71 13.43 25.46
CA ASP A 149 -10.40 14.35 26.55
C ASP A 149 -10.49 15.83 26.18
N LEU A 150 -11.68 16.25 25.81
CA LEU A 150 -12.09 17.62 26.13
C LEU A 150 -12.73 17.59 27.54
N GLY A 151 -11.97 17.16 28.52
CA GLY A 151 -12.34 17.39 29.93
C GLY A 151 -12.62 18.86 30.09
N PRO A 152 -13.71 19.26 30.81
CA PRO A 152 -14.03 20.67 30.98
C PRO A 152 -12.81 21.34 31.60
N LYS A 153 -12.23 22.32 30.88
CA LYS A 153 -11.29 23.25 31.50
C LYS A 153 -12.02 23.82 32.71
N ARG A 154 -11.64 23.40 33.90
CA ARG A 154 -12.04 24.10 35.10
C ARG A 154 -11.43 25.49 35.02
N LEU A 155 -12.30 26.47 34.80
CA LEU A 155 -12.02 27.87 35.02
C LEU A 155 -11.79 28.12 36.52
#